data_5043e4d9752498a89672b7ed22b46d62
#
_entry.id   5043e4d9752498a89672b7ed22b46d62
#
_cell.length_a   1.000
_cell.length_b   1.000
_cell.length_c   1.000
_cell.angle_alpha   90.00
_cell.angle_beta   90.00
_cell.angle_gamma   90.00
#
_symmetry.space_group_name_H-M   'P 1'
#
loop_
_entity.id
_entity.type
_entity.pdbx_description
1 polymer ?
#
loop_
_entity_poly.entity_id
_entity_poly.type
_entity_poly.pdbx_seq_one_letter_code
_entity_poly.pdbx_strand_id
1 'polypeptide(L)'
;MFTAGRLTGIDARKPLAPAEVARIEAAMDRHAVIVLPGQEIDDEQQLAFSRHFGPLVDGANSGARDAELRLPTVFADVSNLDGEGRIAARDNKRRIAALANRLWHTDASFRAVPARYSILSGRVVPAEGPNTEFADMRAAYDALDTRTKAEVEDLVCEHSLVFSRGQLGFTEFLPDERVAMEPVRHRLVRTHPVTGRKSLFLASHIGGIVGWPRPEAMAFIRDLIEQATREEFVYVHRWTPHDLVIWDNRTTMHRVRRFDDLAVVRDVRRTTTRSDGPTAAPETA
;
A
#
# COMPACT_ATOMS: atom_id res chain seq x y z
N MET A 1 -6.48 20.07 5.04
CA MET A 1 -5.44 19.09 5.48
C MET A 1 -6.09 17.74 5.62
N PHE A 2 -5.47 16.70 5.06
CA PHE A 2 -5.97 15.32 5.15
C PHE A 2 -5.82 14.78 6.57
N THR A 3 -6.86 14.10 7.09
CA THR A 3 -6.87 13.53 8.45
C THR A 3 -7.47 12.13 8.41
N ALA A 4 -6.87 11.21 9.16
CA ALA A 4 -7.44 9.88 9.35
C ALA A 4 -8.65 9.91 10.29
N GLY A 5 -9.58 8.98 10.07
CA GLY A 5 -10.63 8.68 11.04
C GLY A 5 -10.05 7.92 12.25
N ARG A 6 -10.52 8.24 13.44
CA ARG A 6 -10.20 7.47 14.65
C ARG A 6 -11.45 6.73 15.12
N LEU A 7 -11.40 5.40 15.15
CA LEU A 7 -12.50 4.55 15.56
C LEU A 7 -12.22 3.92 16.93
N THR A 8 -13.13 4.14 17.88
CA THR A 8 -13.11 3.51 19.20
C THR A 8 -14.31 2.58 19.37
N GLY A 9 -14.26 1.69 20.36
CA GLY A 9 -15.34 0.75 20.62
C GLY A 9 -15.41 -0.41 19.63
N ILE A 10 -14.34 -0.69 18.92
CA ILE A 10 -14.12 -1.91 18.13
C ILE A 10 -13.06 -2.75 18.88
N ASP A 11 -13.30 -4.04 19.01
CA ASP A 11 -12.35 -5.01 19.58
C ASP A 11 -11.96 -6.03 18.51
N ALA A 12 -10.81 -5.81 17.87
CA ALA A 12 -10.33 -6.65 16.79
C ALA A 12 -9.89 -8.06 17.21
N ARG A 13 -9.87 -8.35 18.52
CA ARG A 13 -9.61 -9.70 19.08
C ARG A 13 -10.80 -10.64 18.92
N LYS A 14 -11.98 -10.12 18.60
CA LYS A 14 -13.24 -10.86 18.51
C LYS A 14 -13.80 -10.81 17.10
N PRO A 15 -14.60 -11.79 16.71
CA PRO A 15 -15.39 -11.68 15.48
C PRO A 15 -16.25 -10.41 15.50
N LEU A 16 -16.21 -9.65 14.42
CA LEU A 16 -17.00 -8.41 14.31
C LEU A 16 -18.47 -8.71 14.03
N ALA A 17 -19.36 -7.99 14.68
CA ALA A 17 -20.76 -7.98 14.31
C ALA A 17 -20.94 -7.26 12.94
N PRO A 18 -21.99 -7.60 12.15
CA PRO A 18 -22.25 -6.94 10.86
C PRO A 18 -22.33 -5.40 10.96
N ALA A 19 -22.87 -4.87 12.05
CA ALA A 19 -22.94 -3.42 12.28
C ALA A 19 -21.55 -2.80 12.51
N GLU A 20 -20.60 -3.51 13.12
CA GLU A 20 -19.23 -3.05 13.31
C GLU A 20 -18.47 -3.03 11.97
N VAL A 21 -18.65 -4.07 11.15
CA VAL A 21 -18.08 -4.12 9.78
C VAL A 21 -18.60 -2.94 8.96
N ALA A 22 -19.91 -2.73 8.93
CA ALA A 22 -20.53 -1.61 8.21
C ALA A 22 -20.02 -0.24 8.71
N ARG A 23 -19.82 -0.10 10.03
CA ARG A 23 -19.27 1.11 10.61
C ARG A 23 -17.83 1.36 10.19
N ILE A 24 -16.99 0.31 10.11
CA ILE A 24 -15.62 0.40 9.62
C ILE A 24 -15.62 0.77 8.14
N GLU A 25 -16.43 0.11 7.30
CA GLU A 25 -16.51 0.40 5.87
C GLU A 25 -16.99 1.83 5.60
N ALA A 26 -18.02 2.31 6.29
CA ALA A 26 -18.48 3.69 6.19
C ALA A 26 -17.39 4.72 6.60
N ALA A 27 -16.58 4.39 7.61
CA ALA A 27 -15.45 5.22 7.99
C ALA A 27 -14.33 5.20 6.93
N MET A 28 -14.09 4.05 6.31
CA MET A 28 -13.13 3.92 5.20
C MET A 28 -13.57 4.75 3.98
N ASP A 29 -14.83 4.67 3.58
CA ASP A 29 -15.40 5.45 2.47
C ASP A 29 -15.23 6.96 2.70
N ARG A 30 -15.40 7.40 3.94
CA ARG A 30 -15.26 8.81 4.32
C ARG A 30 -13.81 9.25 4.41
N HIS A 31 -12.97 8.50 5.13
CA HIS A 31 -11.64 8.95 5.56
C HIS A 31 -10.49 8.33 4.74
N ALA A 32 -10.71 7.22 4.03
CA ALA A 32 -9.71 6.41 3.32
C ALA A 32 -8.58 5.83 4.20
N VAL A 33 -8.32 6.43 5.36
CA VAL A 33 -7.40 5.93 6.39
C VAL A 33 -8.10 6.00 7.74
N ILE A 34 -8.10 4.91 8.49
CA ILE A 34 -8.61 4.87 9.85
C ILE A 34 -7.62 4.24 10.81
N VAL A 35 -7.68 4.66 12.05
CA VAL A 35 -6.87 4.14 13.16
C VAL A 35 -7.80 3.56 14.22
N LEU A 36 -7.59 2.30 14.56
CA LEU A 36 -8.16 1.64 15.73
C LEU A 36 -7.05 1.53 16.79
N PRO A 37 -7.05 2.36 17.84
CA PRO A 37 -5.97 2.35 18.82
C PRO A 37 -6.08 1.18 19.79
N GLY A 38 -4.94 0.72 20.31
CA GLY A 38 -4.88 -0.24 21.42
C GLY A 38 -5.40 -1.64 21.07
N GLN A 39 -5.28 -2.06 19.81
CA GLN A 39 -5.67 -3.39 19.35
C GLN A 39 -4.50 -4.36 19.53
N GLU A 40 -4.36 -4.92 20.76
CA GLU A 40 -3.39 -5.97 21.04
C GLU A 40 -3.93 -7.31 20.50
N ILE A 41 -3.62 -7.61 19.25
CA ILE A 41 -4.09 -8.79 18.53
C ILE A 41 -2.92 -9.69 18.13
N ASP A 42 -3.14 -11.00 18.09
CA ASP A 42 -2.22 -11.97 17.51
C ASP A 42 -2.42 -12.10 15.98
N ASP A 43 -1.71 -13.03 15.35
CA ASP A 43 -1.76 -13.22 13.89
C ASP A 43 -3.10 -13.82 13.45
N GLU A 44 -3.64 -14.78 14.20
CA GLU A 44 -4.92 -15.41 13.88
C GLU A 44 -6.06 -14.41 13.98
N GLN A 45 -6.04 -13.58 15.02
CA GLN A 45 -7.01 -12.50 15.22
C GLN A 45 -6.92 -11.46 14.11
N GLN A 46 -5.70 -11.07 13.68
CA GLN A 46 -5.54 -10.15 12.56
C GLN A 46 -6.07 -10.75 11.25
N LEU A 47 -5.84 -12.03 11.00
CA LEU A 47 -6.38 -12.72 9.82
C LEU A 47 -7.91 -12.79 9.87
N ALA A 48 -8.47 -13.16 11.03
CA ALA A 48 -9.92 -13.24 11.22
C ALA A 48 -10.58 -11.87 11.00
N PHE A 49 -10.03 -10.81 11.62
CA PHE A 49 -10.46 -9.43 11.43
C PHE A 49 -10.42 -9.02 9.95
N SER A 50 -9.31 -9.29 9.28
CA SER A 50 -9.11 -8.87 7.89
C SER A 50 -10.06 -9.54 6.91
N ARG A 51 -10.44 -10.81 7.14
CA ARG A 51 -11.37 -11.56 6.29
C ARG A 51 -12.77 -10.97 6.23
N HIS A 52 -13.17 -10.14 7.20
CA HIS A 52 -14.45 -9.41 7.13
C HIS A 52 -14.53 -8.44 5.95
N PHE A 53 -13.38 -8.01 5.42
CA PHE A 53 -13.29 -7.00 4.36
C PHE A 53 -12.95 -7.58 2.97
N GLY A 54 -12.94 -8.89 2.83
CA GLY A 54 -12.74 -9.57 1.55
C GLY A 54 -11.64 -10.64 1.57
N PRO A 55 -11.42 -11.31 0.45
CA PRO A 55 -10.37 -12.31 0.30
C PRO A 55 -8.99 -11.70 0.52
N LEU A 56 -8.13 -12.42 1.26
CA LEU A 56 -6.77 -11.96 1.51
C LEU A 56 -5.87 -12.18 0.29
N VAL A 57 -4.94 -11.26 0.10
CA VAL A 57 -3.87 -11.39 -0.90
C VAL A 57 -2.79 -12.27 -0.32
N ASP A 58 -2.44 -13.35 -1.04
CA ASP A 58 -1.26 -14.14 -0.72
C ASP A 58 0.00 -13.47 -1.26
N GLY A 59 0.98 -13.28 -0.38
CA GLY A 59 2.26 -12.65 -0.68
C GLY A 59 3.31 -13.57 -1.29
N ALA A 60 2.99 -14.84 -1.58
CA ALA A 60 3.93 -15.88 -2.01
C ALA A 60 4.85 -15.48 -3.20
N ASN A 61 4.49 -14.47 -3.97
CA ASN A 61 5.25 -14.00 -5.14
C ASN A 61 5.99 -12.67 -4.90
N SER A 62 6.27 -12.29 -3.67
CA SER A 62 6.94 -11.01 -3.37
C SER A 62 8.48 -11.07 -3.41
N GLY A 63 9.07 -12.12 -3.99
CA GLY A 63 10.53 -12.22 -4.22
C GLY A 63 11.35 -12.75 -3.03
N ALA A 64 10.72 -13.19 -1.93
CA ALA A 64 11.38 -13.92 -0.87
C ALA A 64 11.03 -15.41 -0.98
N ARG A 65 11.99 -16.27 -1.24
CA ARG A 65 11.80 -17.72 -1.23
C ARG A 65 11.74 -18.26 0.20
N ASP A 66 10.98 -19.34 0.38
CA ASP A 66 10.46 -19.94 1.62
C ASP A 66 11.41 -20.11 2.81
N ALA A 67 12.72 -20.19 2.60
CA ALA A 67 13.67 -20.53 3.66
C ALA A 67 13.89 -19.44 4.72
N GLU A 68 13.38 -18.22 4.51
CA GLU A 68 13.63 -17.07 5.39
C GLU A 68 12.36 -16.35 5.84
N LEU A 69 11.18 -16.93 5.62
CA LEU A 69 9.93 -16.27 5.99
C LEU A 69 9.67 -16.43 7.49
N ARG A 70 9.65 -15.30 8.21
CA ARG A 70 9.27 -15.25 9.63
C ARG A 70 7.75 -15.41 9.83
N LEU A 71 6.96 -15.03 8.84
CA LEU A 71 5.50 -15.05 8.88
C LEU A 71 4.92 -15.86 7.69
N PRO A 72 3.72 -16.43 7.83
CA PRO A 72 2.98 -17.00 6.70
C PRO A 72 2.84 -16.01 5.54
N THR A 73 2.82 -16.50 4.30
CA THR A 73 2.81 -15.70 3.06
C THR A 73 1.59 -14.77 2.92
N VAL A 74 0.53 -15.03 3.66
CA VAL A 74 -0.66 -14.17 3.74
C VAL A 74 -0.37 -12.84 4.47
N PHE A 75 0.76 -12.76 5.20
CA PHE A 75 1.27 -11.52 5.76
C PHE A 75 2.36 -10.92 4.88
N ALA A 76 2.31 -9.62 4.72
CA ALA A 76 3.51 -8.86 4.38
C ALA A 76 4.22 -8.49 5.69
N ASP A 77 5.40 -9.04 5.88
CA ASP A 77 6.29 -8.71 6.99
C ASP A 77 6.96 -7.36 6.72
N VAL A 78 6.46 -6.30 7.36
CA VAL A 78 6.96 -4.92 7.20
C VAL A 78 7.88 -4.55 8.37
N SER A 79 8.45 -5.54 9.03
CA SER A 79 9.44 -5.38 10.10
C SER A 79 10.85 -5.14 9.54
N ASN A 80 11.78 -4.80 10.43
CA ASN A 80 13.21 -4.83 10.16
C ASN A 80 13.91 -6.07 10.75
N LEU A 81 13.14 -7.17 10.90
CA LEU A 81 13.61 -8.41 11.52
C LEU A 81 13.97 -9.47 10.47
N ASP A 82 14.97 -10.31 10.80
CA ASP A 82 15.32 -11.52 10.05
C ASP A 82 14.39 -12.70 10.39
N GLY A 83 14.63 -13.87 9.81
CA GLY A 83 13.84 -15.09 10.05
C GLY A 83 13.90 -15.59 11.51
N GLU A 84 14.90 -15.19 12.28
CA GLU A 84 15.07 -15.54 13.69
C GLU A 84 14.53 -14.46 14.65
N GLY A 85 13.95 -13.37 14.11
CA GLY A 85 13.39 -12.28 14.90
C GLY A 85 14.42 -11.27 15.43
N ARG A 86 15.65 -11.28 14.91
CA ARG A 86 16.71 -10.31 15.22
C ARG A 86 16.68 -9.17 14.19
N ILE A 87 17.26 -8.02 14.53
CA ILE A 87 17.43 -6.94 13.55
C ILE A 87 18.24 -7.47 12.36
N ALA A 88 17.67 -7.34 11.16
CA ALA A 88 18.27 -7.82 9.93
C ALA A 88 19.58 -7.10 9.61
N ALA A 89 20.60 -7.84 9.18
CA ALA A 89 21.89 -7.30 8.78
C ALA A 89 21.74 -6.30 7.62
N ARG A 90 22.74 -5.41 7.47
CA ARG A 90 22.71 -4.33 6.46
C ARG A 90 22.52 -4.85 5.03
N ASP A 91 23.10 -6.00 4.71
CA ASP A 91 23.08 -6.68 3.41
C ASP A 91 21.95 -7.72 3.27
N ASN A 92 21.08 -7.85 4.26
CA ASN A 92 19.94 -8.76 4.19
C ASN A 92 19.03 -8.36 3.02
N LYS A 93 18.75 -9.30 2.11
CA LYS A 93 17.98 -9.08 0.87
C LYS A 93 16.57 -8.57 1.15
N ARG A 94 15.87 -9.10 2.17
CA ARG A 94 14.53 -8.66 2.55
C ARG A 94 14.54 -7.21 3.04
N ARG A 95 15.52 -6.86 3.88
CA ARG A 95 15.72 -5.49 4.35
C ARG A 95 15.96 -4.54 3.17
N ILE A 96 16.85 -4.90 2.23
CA ILE A 96 17.13 -4.09 1.03
C ILE A 96 15.88 -3.91 0.18
N ALA A 97 15.13 -4.99 -0.09
CA ALA A 97 13.87 -4.92 -0.83
C ALA A 97 12.81 -4.05 -0.11
N ALA A 98 12.77 -4.10 1.23
CA ALA A 98 11.84 -3.30 2.03
C ALA A 98 12.14 -1.79 2.01
N LEU A 99 13.36 -1.37 1.60
CA LEU A 99 13.67 0.06 1.41
C LEU A 99 12.74 0.73 0.38
N ALA A 100 12.19 -0.03 -0.57
CA ALA A 100 11.23 0.49 -1.52
C ALA A 100 9.91 0.98 -0.88
N ASN A 101 9.59 0.55 0.34
CA ASN A 101 8.45 1.10 1.08
C ASN A 101 8.65 2.58 1.49
N ARG A 102 9.86 3.14 1.29
CA ARG A 102 10.14 4.57 1.45
C ARG A 102 9.70 5.41 0.25
N LEU A 103 9.45 4.78 -0.90
CA LEU A 103 8.86 5.43 -2.06
C LEU A 103 7.33 5.53 -1.86
N TRP A 104 6.72 6.58 -2.38
CA TRP A 104 5.27 6.69 -2.41
C TRP A 104 4.67 5.59 -3.30
N HIS A 105 3.81 4.75 -2.73
CA HIS A 105 3.25 3.60 -3.43
C HIS A 105 1.83 3.27 -2.96
N THR A 106 1.17 2.50 -3.80
CA THR A 106 -0.10 1.83 -3.52
C THR A 106 0.17 0.33 -3.49
N ASP A 107 -0.30 -0.37 -2.46
CA ASP A 107 -0.05 -1.79 -2.30
C ASP A 107 -0.65 -2.61 -3.44
N ALA A 108 0.09 -3.62 -3.87
CA ALA A 108 -0.31 -4.58 -4.89
C ALA A 108 -0.80 -3.96 -6.22
N SER A 109 -0.47 -2.69 -6.52
CA SER A 109 -0.79 -2.07 -7.80
C SER A 109 -0.11 -2.75 -8.99
N PHE A 110 0.93 -3.52 -8.74
CA PHE A 110 1.62 -4.37 -9.73
C PHE A 110 0.92 -5.73 -9.97
N ARG A 111 -0.29 -5.94 -9.46
CA ARG A 111 -1.13 -7.12 -9.70
C ARG A 111 -2.32 -6.76 -10.57
N ALA A 112 -2.76 -7.68 -11.43
CA ALA A 112 -3.93 -7.48 -12.30
C ALA A 112 -5.20 -7.13 -11.48
N VAL A 113 -5.39 -7.79 -10.33
CA VAL A 113 -6.39 -7.41 -9.33
C VAL A 113 -5.66 -6.76 -8.16
N PRO A 114 -5.71 -5.43 -8.02
CA PRO A 114 -4.97 -4.70 -6.99
C PRO A 114 -5.58 -4.86 -5.59
N ALA A 115 -4.90 -4.31 -4.59
CA ALA A 115 -5.40 -4.29 -3.22
C ALA A 115 -6.64 -3.39 -3.06
N ARG A 116 -7.57 -3.82 -2.18
CA ARG A 116 -8.63 -2.98 -1.62
C ARG A 116 -8.12 -2.32 -0.35
N TYR A 117 -8.15 -3.03 0.76
CA TYR A 117 -7.67 -2.53 2.04
C TYR A 117 -6.35 -3.18 2.44
N SER A 118 -5.48 -2.41 3.03
CA SER A 118 -4.35 -2.90 3.79
C SER A 118 -4.57 -2.62 5.27
N ILE A 119 -4.23 -3.59 6.12
CA ILE A 119 -4.48 -3.59 7.54
C ILE A 119 -3.15 -3.87 8.24
N LEU A 120 -2.58 -2.86 8.88
CA LEU A 120 -1.25 -2.88 9.46
C LEU A 120 -1.34 -2.81 10.98
N SER A 121 -0.84 -3.83 11.66
CA SER A 121 -0.79 -3.93 13.13
C SER A 121 0.61 -3.59 13.64
N GLY A 122 0.70 -2.64 14.57
CA GLY A 122 1.93 -2.24 15.25
C GLY A 122 2.20 -3.12 16.46
N ARG A 123 2.96 -4.21 16.31
CA ARG A 123 3.32 -5.12 17.40
C ARG A 123 4.41 -4.52 18.30
N VAL A 124 5.50 -4.08 17.68
CA VAL A 124 6.58 -3.34 18.32
C VAL A 124 6.85 -2.10 17.51
N VAL A 125 6.69 -0.94 18.12
CA VAL A 125 6.95 0.35 17.47
C VAL A 125 7.86 1.17 18.36
N PRO A 126 8.98 1.71 17.84
CA PRO A 126 9.88 2.57 18.61
C PRO A 126 9.16 3.86 19.03
N ALA A 127 9.50 4.40 20.21
CA ALA A 127 8.93 5.66 20.71
C ALA A 127 9.21 6.84 19.75
N GLU A 128 10.42 6.88 19.18
CA GLU A 128 10.83 7.79 18.12
C GLU A 128 10.92 7.01 16.80
N GLY A 129 9.79 6.44 16.39
CA GLY A 129 9.75 5.51 15.28
C GLY A 129 9.49 6.15 13.94
N PRO A 130 9.63 5.34 12.86
CA PRO A 130 9.24 5.81 11.55
C PRO A 130 7.75 6.07 11.51
N ASN A 131 7.37 7.28 11.15
CA ASN A 131 6.00 7.59 10.81
C ASN A 131 5.63 6.91 9.48
N THR A 132 4.35 6.58 9.32
CA THR A 132 3.78 6.23 8.01
C THR A 132 3.00 7.43 7.49
N GLU A 133 3.31 7.85 6.27
CA GLU A 133 2.62 8.93 5.59
C GLU A 133 1.62 8.35 4.60
N PHE A 134 0.43 8.94 4.55
CA PHE A 134 -0.66 8.60 3.64
C PHE A 134 -1.06 9.85 2.86
N ALA A 135 -1.18 9.74 1.54
CA ALA A 135 -1.62 10.84 0.68
C ALA A 135 -3.01 10.54 0.11
N ASP A 136 -3.94 11.48 0.23
CA ASP A 136 -5.32 11.35 -0.29
C ASP A 136 -5.36 11.64 -1.78
N MET A 137 -5.44 10.60 -2.57
CA MET A 137 -5.49 10.68 -4.03
C MET A 137 -6.80 11.23 -4.58
N ARG A 138 -7.87 11.27 -3.76
CA ARG A 138 -9.15 11.91 -4.10
C ARG A 138 -8.99 13.43 -4.06
N ALA A 139 -8.43 13.95 -2.96
CA ALA A 139 -8.16 15.37 -2.81
C ALA A 139 -7.12 15.86 -3.82
N ALA A 140 -6.10 15.05 -4.11
CA ALA A 140 -5.12 15.34 -5.14
C ALA A 140 -5.76 15.45 -6.53
N TYR A 141 -6.66 14.52 -6.90
CA TYR A 141 -7.42 14.60 -8.15
C TYR A 141 -8.32 15.87 -8.19
N ASP A 142 -9.04 16.13 -7.11
CA ASP A 142 -9.96 17.28 -7.04
C ASP A 142 -9.21 18.61 -7.25
N ALA A 143 -7.96 18.70 -6.79
CA ALA A 143 -7.11 19.89 -6.90
C ALA A 143 -6.42 20.09 -8.27
N LEU A 144 -6.48 19.10 -9.17
CA LEU A 144 -5.96 19.26 -10.53
C LEU A 144 -6.78 20.35 -11.27
N ASP A 145 -6.10 21.11 -12.13
CA ASP A 145 -6.78 22.01 -13.05
C ASP A 145 -7.57 21.26 -14.13
N THR A 146 -8.45 21.95 -14.82
CA THR A 146 -9.34 21.34 -15.85
C THR A 146 -8.59 20.68 -16.99
N ARG A 147 -7.45 21.28 -17.42
CA ARG A 147 -6.63 20.74 -18.52
C ARG A 147 -5.98 19.43 -18.09
N THR A 148 -5.35 19.42 -16.92
CA THR A 148 -4.70 18.21 -16.37
C THR A 148 -5.73 17.11 -16.09
N LYS A 149 -6.94 17.45 -15.58
CA LYS A 149 -8.02 16.46 -15.43
C LYS A 149 -8.41 15.81 -16.75
N ALA A 150 -8.54 16.59 -17.81
CA ALA A 150 -8.85 16.05 -19.13
C ALA A 150 -7.71 15.17 -19.68
N GLU A 151 -6.47 15.56 -19.44
CA GLU A 151 -5.28 14.82 -19.88
C GLU A 151 -5.15 13.45 -19.18
N VAL A 152 -5.41 13.37 -17.87
CA VAL A 152 -5.24 12.13 -17.09
C VAL A 152 -6.41 11.15 -17.21
N GLU A 153 -7.58 11.59 -17.67
CA GLU A 153 -8.85 10.86 -17.55
C GLU A 153 -8.82 9.45 -18.15
N ASP A 154 -8.22 9.31 -19.33
CA ASP A 154 -8.20 8.04 -20.07
C ASP A 154 -6.83 7.37 -20.08
N LEU A 155 -5.85 7.92 -19.37
CA LEU A 155 -4.50 7.34 -19.33
C LEU A 155 -4.50 5.96 -18.68
N VAL A 156 -3.75 5.05 -19.30
CA VAL A 156 -3.48 3.71 -18.78
C VAL A 156 -1.99 3.60 -18.44
N CYS A 157 -1.68 3.27 -17.20
CA CYS A 157 -0.32 3.14 -16.71
C CYS A 157 0.09 1.68 -16.58
N GLU A 158 1.37 1.39 -16.85
CA GLU A 158 1.98 0.08 -16.66
C GLU A 158 2.67 0.04 -15.29
N HIS A 159 2.19 -0.86 -14.40
CA HIS A 159 2.71 -1.04 -13.05
C HIS A 159 3.58 -2.28 -12.97
N SER A 160 4.81 -2.16 -12.46
CA SER A 160 5.80 -3.23 -12.35
C SER A 160 6.51 -3.20 -11.00
N LEU A 161 6.53 -4.35 -10.32
CA LEU A 161 7.31 -4.52 -9.09
C LEU A 161 8.82 -4.42 -9.40
N VAL A 162 9.25 -5.05 -10.51
CA VAL A 162 10.65 -5.03 -10.97
C VAL A 162 11.11 -3.59 -11.21
N PHE A 163 10.27 -2.77 -11.87
CA PHE A 163 10.59 -1.37 -12.09
C PHE A 163 10.80 -0.60 -10.79
N SER A 164 9.86 -0.73 -9.83
CA SER A 164 9.95 0.02 -8.57
C SER A 164 11.19 -0.36 -7.74
N ARG A 165 11.58 -1.62 -7.75
CA ARG A 165 12.79 -2.09 -7.07
C ARG A 165 14.06 -1.60 -7.78
N GLY A 166 14.03 -1.58 -9.13
CA GLY A 166 15.11 -1.05 -9.96
C GLY A 166 15.41 0.44 -9.70
N GLN A 167 14.42 1.24 -9.29
CA GLN A 167 14.65 2.64 -8.89
C GLN A 167 15.64 2.77 -7.71
N LEU A 168 15.77 1.75 -6.88
CA LEU A 168 16.71 1.69 -5.76
C LEU A 168 17.96 0.85 -6.07
N GLY A 169 18.15 0.47 -7.34
CA GLY A 169 19.28 -0.36 -7.76
C GLY A 169 19.12 -1.87 -7.47
N PHE A 170 17.94 -2.32 -6.99
CA PHE A 170 17.67 -3.74 -6.81
C PHE A 170 17.22 -4.35 -8.14
N THR A 171 18.08 -5.16 -8.77
CA THR A 171 17.85 -5.75 -10.11
C THR A 171 17.97 -7.27 -10.13
N GLU A 172 18.25 -7.89 -8.98
CA GLU A 172 18.49 -9.33 -8.84
C GLU A 172 17.19 -10.13 -8.80
N PHE A 173 16.51 -10.22 -9.96
CA PHE A 173 15.36 -11.08 -10.15
C PHE A 173 15.75 -12.26 -11.04
N LEU A 174 15.29 -13.46 -10.67
CA LEU A 174 15.42 -14.64 -11.49
C LEU A 174 14.54 -14.55 -12.75
N PRO A 175 14.84 -15.30 -13.84
CA PRO A 175 14.03 -15.25 -15.06
C PRO A 175 12.56 -15.60 -14.84
N ASP A 176 12.26 -16.60 -14.04
CA ASP A 176 10.90 -17.02 -13.67
C ASP A 176 10.17 -15.97 -12.82
N GLU A 177 10.89 -15.28 -11.92
CA GLU A 177 10.33 -14.16 -11.16
C GLU A 177 9.98 -12.98 -12.08
N ARG A 178 10.82 -12.67 -13.07
CA ARG A 178 10.53 -11.59 -14.05
C ARG A 178 9.28 -11.89 -14.86
N VAL A 179 9.07 -13.14 -15.28
CA VAL A 179 7.84 -13.57 -15.98
C VAL A 179 6.62 -13.46 -15.07
N ALA A 180 6.73 -13.90 -13.80
CA ALA A 180 5.63 -13.80 -12.84
C ALA A 180 5.32 -12.35 -12.41
N MET A 181 6.23 -11.41 -12.68
CA MET A 181 6.14 -9.99 -12.33
C MET A 181 6.08 -9.08 -13.56
N GLU A 182 5.55 -9.59 -14.68
CA GLU A 182 5.29 -8.76 -15.86
C GLU A 182 4.43 -7.53 -15.51
N PRO A 183 4.66 -6.40 -16.18
CA PRO A 183 3.87 -5.20 -15.94
C PRO A 183 2.38 -5.44 -16.17
N VAL A 184 1.56 -4.89 -15.28
CA VAL A 184 0.10 -4.90 -15.41
C VAL A 184 -0.41 -3.51 -15.70
N ARG A 185 -1.56 -3.42 -16.37
CA ARG A 185 -2.14 -2.16 -16.81
C ARG A 185 -3.29 -1.75 -15.92
N HIS A 186 -3.30 -0.46 -15.51
CA HIS A 186 -4.37 0.14 -14.73
C HIS A 186 -4.70 1.54 -15.26
N ARG A 187 -5.98 1.94 -15.20
CA ARG A 187 -6.36 3.34 -15.43
C ARG A 187 -5.73 4.23 -14.36
N LEU A 188 -5.21 5.39 -14.78
CA LEU A 188 -4.62 6.39 -13.88
C LEU A 188 -5.69 7.06 -13.02
N VAL A 189 -6.88 7.32 -13.59
CA VAL A 189 -8.04 7.83 -12.85
C VAL A 189 -9.00 6.68 -12.56
N ARG A 190 -9.43 6.59 -11.31
CA ARG A 190 -10.38 5.56 -10.85
C ARG A 190 -11.57 6.22 -10.16
N THR A 191 -12.74 5.67 -10.39
CA THR A 191 -13.96 6.06 -9.67
C THR A 191 -14.20 5.07 -8.53
N HIS A 192 -14.33 5.58 -7.30
CA HIS A 192 -14.61 4.74 -6.15
C HIS A 192 -16.03 4.15 -6.25
N PRO A 193 -16.21 2.82 -6.14
CA PRO A 193 -17.47 2.15 -6.46
C PRO A 193 -18.64 2.54 -5.53
N VAL A 194 -18.34 2.94 -4.29
CA VAL A 194 -19.36 3.30 -3.30
C VAL A 194 -19.62 4.82 -3.29
N THR A 195 -18.56 5.62 -3.25
CA THR A 195 -18.69 7.08 -3.08
C THR A 195 -18.83 7.84 -4.40
N GLY A 196 -18.53 7.23 -5.53
CA GLY A 196 -18.49 7.88 -6.85
C GLY A 196 -17.35 8.89 -7.03
N ARG A 197 -16.52 9.14 -6.00
CA ARG A 197 -15.40 10.08 -6.11
C ARG A 197 -14.29 9.52 -6.99
N LYS A 198 -13.72 10.38 -7.82
CA LYS A 198 -12.53 10.08 -8.59
C LYS A 198 -11.26 10.20 -7.74
N SER A 199 -10.26 9.41 -8.05
CA SER A 199 -8.94 9.43 -7.43
C SER A 199 -7.85 9.10 -8.44
N LEU A 200 -6.64 9.60 -8.20
CA LEU A 200 -5.45 9.18 -8.95
C LEU A 200 -4.96 7.82 -8.44
N PHE A 201 -4.67 6.88 -9.34
CA PHE A 201 -4.09 5.59 -8.99
C PHE A 201 -2.59 5.59 -9.26
N LEU A 202 -1.86 6.34 -8.44
CA LEU A 202 -0.42 6.55 -8.54
C LEU A 202 0.36 5.56 -7.66
N ALA A 203 1.56 5.22 -8.11
CA ALA A 203 2.51 4.42 -7.32
C ALA A 203 3.92 4.52 -7.92
N SER A 204 4.95 4.33 -7.10
CA SER A 204 6.32 4.10 -7.57
C SER A 204 6.48 2.88 -8.49
N HIS A 205 5.45 2.04 -8.59
CA HIS A 205 5.42 0.91 -9.51
C HIS A 205 5.17 1.30 -10.97
N ILE A 206 4.72 2.52 -11.26
CA ILE A 206 4.45 2.97 -12.62
C ILE A 206 5.77 3.13 -13.37
N GLY A 207 5.96 2.30 -14.40
CA GLY A 207 7.12 2.30 -15.28
C GLY A 207 6.87 2.88 -16.67
N GLY A 208 5.62 3.26 -16.98
CA GLY A 208 5.24 3.85 -18.26
C GLY A 208 3.75 4.19 -18.34
N ILE A 209 3.41 4.96 -19.38
CA ILE A 209 2.03 5.23 -19.82
C ILE A 209 1.90 4.62 -21.21
N VAL A 210 0.82 3.87 -21.44
CA VAL A 210 0.59 3.20 -22.73
C VAL A 210 0.52 4.24 -23.85
N GLY A 211 1.31 4.02 -24.91
CA GLY A 211 1.37 4.91 -26.07
C GLY A 211 2.27 6.14 -25.92
N TRP A 212 2.89 6.36 -24.74
CA TRP A 212 3.79 7.50 -24.54
C TRP A 212 5.27 7.09 -24.62
N PRO A 213 6.16 7.96 -25.13
CA PRO A 213 7.60 7.77 -24.94
C PRO A 213 7.93 7.69 -23.45
N ARG A 214 8.73 6.68 -23.07
CA ARG A 214 9.00 6.40 -21.64
C ARG A 214 9.58 7.60 -20.88
N PRO A 215 10.54 8.40 -21.41
CA PRO A 215 11.04 9.56 -20.67
C PRO A 215 9.95 10.59 -20.36
N GLU A 216 9.06 10.85 -21.32
CA GLU A 216 7.93 11.76 -21.18
C GLU A 216 6.93 11.24 -20.12
N ALA A 217 6.52 9.97 -20.25
CA ALA A 217 5.65 9.32 -19.28
C ALA A 217 6.22 9.39 -17.85
N MET A 218 7.51 9.13 -17.68
CA MET A 218 8.15 9.15 -16.37
C MET A 218 8.30 10.55 -15.78
N ALA A 219 8.56 11.57 -16.61
CA ALA A 219 8.55 12.96 -16.16
C ALA A 219 7.15 13.35 -15.68
N PHE A 220 6.12 13.08 -16.47
CA PHE A 220 4.73 13.39 -16.14
C PHE A 220 4.26 12.69 -14.84
N ILE A 221 4.53 11.39 -14.70
CA ILE A 221 4.18 10.63 -13.48
C ILE A 221 4.90 11.17 -12.26
N ARG A 222 6.17 11.59 -12.39
CA ARG A 222 6.93 12.21 -11.30
C ARG A 222 6.27 13.52 -10.85
N ASP A 223 5.91 14.39 -11.80
CA ASP A 223 5.26 15.66 -11.51
C ASP A 223 3.90 15.45 -10.82
N LEU A 224 3.12 14.47 -11.28
CA LEU A 224 1.84 14.10 -10.63
C LEU A 224 2.05 13.59 -9.21
N ILE A 225 3.05 12.72 -8.97
CA ILE A 225 3.35 12.21 -7.62
C ILE A 225 3.77 13.36 -6.71
N GLU A 226 4.61 14.27 -7.18
CA GLU A 226 5.06 15.44 -6.43
C GLU A 226 3.88 16.34 -6.04
N GLN A 227 2.99 16.65 -6.98
CA GLN A 227 1.77 17.41 -6.72
C GLN A 227 0.82 16.70 -5.75
N ALA A 228 0.59 15.39 -5.95
CA ALA A 228 -0.33 14.59 -5.16
C ALA A 228 0.16 14.29 -3.74
N THR A 229 1.43 14.55 -3.45
CA THR A 229 2.04 14.30 -2.14
C THR A 229 2.46 15.58 -1.43
N ARG A 230 1.88 16.72 -1.81
CA ARG A 230 2.03 17.99 -1.07
C ARG A 230 1.42 17.86 0.32
N GLU A 231 1.92 18.64 1.25
CA GLU A 231 1.59 18.57 2.68
C GLU A 231 0.09 18.63 2.95
N GLU A 232 -0.67 19.42 2.20
CA GLU A 232 -2.12 19.54 2.35
C GLU A 232 -2.89 18.23 2.10
N PHE A 233 -2.32 17.31 1.31
CA PHE A 233 -2.91 16.00 0.99
C PHE A 233 -2.37 14.88 1.86
N VAL A 234 -1.42 15.15 2.75
CA VAL A 234 -0.71 14.13 3.51
C VAL A 234 -1.17 14.09 4.96
N TYR A 235 -1.54 12.89 5.41
CA TYR A 235 -1.69 12.55 6.82
C TYR A 235 -0.47 11.78 7.30
N VAL A 236 0.09 12.18 8.44
CA VAL A 236 1.24 11.54 9.08
C VAL A 236 0.79 10.75 10.29
N HIS A 237 0.84 9.43 10.20
CA HIS A 237 0.54 8.56 11.33
C HIS A 237 1.78 8.37 12.20
N ARG A 238 1.68 8.82 13.44
CA ARG A 238 2.65 8.57 14.50
C ARG A 238 2.21 7.34 15.27
N TRP A 239 2.97 6.26 15.14
CA TRP A 239 2.62 4.98 15.71
C TRP A 239 2.63 4.99 17.23
N THR A 240 1.57 4.41 17.81
CA THR A 240 1.52 3.97 19.21
C THR A 240 1.48 2.43 19.22
N PRO A 241 2.09 1.73 20.21
CA PRO A 241 1.97 0.29 20.32
C PRO A 241 0.52 -0.18 20.24
N HIS A 242 0.30 -1.26 19.49
CA HIS A 242 -1.02 -1.85 19.24
C HIS A 242 -2.00 -0.98 18.43
N ASP A 243 -1.53 0.06 17.74
CA ASP A 243 -2.35 0.70 16.71
C ASP A 243 -2.61 -0.30 15.57
N LEU A 244 -3.88 -0.39 15.15
CA LEU A 244 -4.29 -1.06 13.93
C LEU A 244 -4.73 0.00 12.94
N VAL A 245 -3.95 0.15 11.85
CA VAL A 245 -4.21 1.16 10.81
C VAL A 245 -4.72 0.48 9.57
N ILE A 246 -5.83 0.97 9.05
CA ILE A 246 -6.45 0.48 7.82
C ILE A 246 -6.46 1.61 6.79
N TRP A 247 -6.08 1.30 5.55
CA TRP A 247 -6.19 2.26 4.46
C TRP A 247 -6.73 1.64 3.18
N ASP A 248 -7.37 2.50 2.37
CA ASP A 248 -7.94 2.14 1.09
C ASP A 248 -6.93 2.40 -0.04
N ASN A 249 -6.40 1.34 -0.61
CA ASN A 249 -5.44 1.41 -1.71
C ASN A 249 -6.04 1.95 -3.02
N ARG A 250 -7.37 2.01 -3.11
CA ARG A 250 -8.04 2.58 -4.28
C ARG A 250 -7.96 4.12 -4.31
N THR A 251 -7.68 4.72 -3.14
CA THR A 251 -7.78 6.17 -2.93
C THR A 251 -6.61 6.78 -2.20
N THR A 252 -5.58 6.00 -1.83
CA THR A 252 -4.41 6.50 -1.13
C THR A 252 -3.10 5.96 -1.69
N MET A 253 -2.06 6.78 -1.63
CA MET A 253 -0.67 6.32 -1.59
C MET A 253 -0.14 6.38 -0.17
N HIS A 254 0.91 5.62 0.12
CA HIS A 254 1.58 5.69 1.41
C HIS A 254 3.08 5.43 1.28
N ARG A 255 3.82 5.80 2.35
CA ARG A 255 5.24 5.46 2.49
C ARG A 255 5.64 5.42 3.96
N VAL A 256 6.72 4.69 4.26
CA VAL A 256 7.38 4.75 5.57
C VAL A 256 8.50 5.79 5.55
N ARG A 257 8.65 6.58 6.62
CA ARG A 257 9.78 7.50 6.77
C ARG A 257 11.03 6.75 7.25
N ARG A 258 12.20 7.35 7.01
CA ARG A 258 13.48 6.83 7.49
C ARG A 258 13.50 6.74 9.01
N PHE A 259 14.10 5.69 9.54
CA PHE A 259 14.44 5.49 10.94
C PHE A 259 15.76 4.71 11.03
N ASP A 260 16.29 4.55 12.22
CA ASP A 260 17.50 3.74 12.43
C ASP A 260 17.13 2.24 12.48
N ASP A 261 16.88 1.69 11.31
CA ASP A 261 16.44 0.32 11.11
C ASP A 261 17.53 -0.74 11.38
N LEU A 262 18.73 -0.31 11.76
CA LEU A 262 19.81 -1.18 12.21
C LEU A 262 20.04 -1.16 13.73
N ALA A 263 19.38 -0.26 14.45
CA ALA A 263 19.55 -0.10 15.90
C ALA A 263 18.28 -0.36 16.71
N VAL A 264 17.10 -0.07 16.16
CA VAL A 264 15.82 -0.20 16.89
C VAL A 264 14.89 -1.20 16.23
N VAL A 265 14.25 -2.05 17.05
CA VAL A 265 13.28 -3.04 16.57
C VAL A 265 11.99 -2.36 16.16
N ARG A 266 11.50 -2.72 14.99
CA ARG A 266 10.14 -2.41 14.52
C ARG A 266 9.50 -3.68 14.00
N ASP A 267 8.45 -4.16 14.65
CA ASP A 267 7.63 -5.30 14.20
C ASP A 267 6.22 -4.82 13.86
N VAL A 268 5.93 -4.71 12.60
CA VAL A 268 4.59 -4.42 12.08
C VAL A 268 4.22 -5.44 11.01
N ARG A 269 2.97 -5.91 11.07
CA ARG A 269 2.47 -7.00 10.24
C ARG A 269 1.28 -6.53 9.44
N ARG A 270 1.33 -6.71 8.12
CA ARG A 270 0.26 -6.27 7.22
C ARG A 270 -0.46 -7.45 6.61
N THR A 271 -1.77 -7.44 6.70
CA THR A 271 -2.67 -8.19 5.83
C THR A 271 -3.23 -7.27 4.75
N THR A 272 -3.59 -7.83 3.61
CA THR A 272 -4.13 -7.04 2.49
C THR A 272 -5.33 -7.78 1.91
N THR A 273 -6.45 -7.08 1.69
CA THR A 273 -7.60 -7.63 1.00
C THR A 273 -7.57 -7.26 -0.47
N ARG A 274 -8.11 -8.14 -1.31
CA ARG A 274 -8.15 -7.97 -2.76
C ARG A 274 -9.35 -7.13 -3.17
N SER A 275 -9.21 -6.31 -4.22
CA SER A 275 -10.31 -5.62 -4.89
C SER A 275 -11.20 -6.61 -5.66
N ASP A 276 -12.38 -6.16 -6.10
CA ASP A 276 -13.38 -7.01 -6.76
C ASP A 276 -13.00 -7.38 -8.20
N GLY A 277 -12.04 -6.67 -8.83
CA GLY A 277 -11.61 -6.98 -10.19
C GLY A 277 -10.48 -6.09 -10.70
N PRO A 278 -10.02 -6.35 -11.93
CA PRO A 278 -9.03 -5.52 -12.62
C PRO A 278 -9.61 -4.12 -12.90
N THR A 279 -8.71 -3.14 -13.07
CA THR A 279 -9.10 -1.73 -13.21
C THR A 279 -8.96 -1.19 -14.63
N ALA A 280 -8.30 -1.92 -15.52
CA ALA A 280 -8.30 -1.65 -16.95
C ALA A 280 -9.20 -2.68 -17.65
N ALA A 281 -9.90 -2.27 -18.69
CA ALA A 281 -10.57 -3.22 -19.58
C ALA A 281 -9.50 -4.13 -20.21
N PRO A 282 -9.76 -5.44 -20.40
CA PRO A 282 -8.90 -6.27 -21.22
C PRO A 282 -8.81 -5.64 -22.62
N GLU A 283 -7.62 -5.63 -23.21
CA GLU A 283 -7.50 -5.27 -24.63
C GLU A 283 -8.41 -6.23 -25.40
N THR A 284 -9.39 -5.69 -26.09
CA THR A 284 -10.05 -6.45 -27.17
C THR A 284 -8.99 -6.72 -28.22
N ALA A 285 -8.60 -8.00 -28.34
CA ALA A 285 -7.64 -8.50 -29.34
C ALA A 285 -8.09 -8.14 -30.76
#